data_36e33307190bede88ee33fdfb2aa9129
#
_entry.id   36e33307190bede88ee33fdfb2aa9129
#
_cell.length_a   1.000
_cell.length_b   1.000
_cell.length_c   1.000
_cell.angle_alpha   90.00
_cell.angle_beta   90.00
_cell.angle_gamma   90.00
#
_symmetry.space_group_name_H-M   'P 1'
#
loop_
_entity.id
_entity.type
_entity.pdbx_description
1 polymer ?
#
loop_
_entity_poly.entity_id
_entity_poly.type
_entity_poly.pdbx_seq_one_letter_code
_entity_poly.pdbx_strand_id
1 'polypeptide(L)'
;KAFSFYYRANLDALEAAGVELVPFSPLEDGELPKGLDGLYLGGGFPEVFKVRLSANISMRQSIRTALESGLPCYAECGGMMYLSESIDSTEMVGFLPQVCRMTDRLQRFGYVLVADLKTGRTYPAHEFHHAATEAAGEAAYDFEIRKASRPELCWPGGMHKGNTTAGFAHLHFLSHPEWMERLWR
;
A
#
# COMPACT_ATOMS: atom_id res chain seq x y z
N LYS A 1 -15.54 -1.05 -1.02
CA LYS A 1 -15.72 -2.36 -0.33
C LYS A 1 -14.43 -3.18 -0.31
N ALA A 2 -13.63 -3.21 -1.39
CA ALA A 2 -12.37 -3.94 -1.46
C ALA A 2 -11.27 -3.27 -0.61
N PHE A 3 -11.31 -1.94 -0.49
CA PHE A 3 -10.38 -1.10 0.24
C PHE A 3 -11.17 -0.27 1.24
N SER A 4 -11.39 -0.79 2.42
CA SER A 4 -12.25 -0.17 3.44
C SER A 4 -11.54 0.05 4.77
N PHE A 5 -10.27 -0.34 4.87
CA PHE A 5 -9.50 -0.16 6.08
C PHE A 5 -8.60 1.07 5.96
N TYR A 6 -9.07 2.17 6.55
CA TYR A 6 -8.36 3.42 6.71
C TYR A 6 -8.47 3.84 8.17
N TYR A 7 -7.37 4.26 8.78
CA TYR A 7 -7.47 4.95 10.06
C TYR A 7 -8.14 6.29 9.85
N ARG A 8 -9.27 6.53 10.52
CA ARG A 8 -9.95 7.84 10.45
C ARG A 8 -8.99 8.98 10.79
N ALA A 9 -8.14 8.80 11.78
CA ALA A 9 -7.12 9.77 12.17
C ALA A 9 -6.11 10.09 11.06
N ASN A 10 -5.81 9.14 10.14
CA ASN A 10 -4.96 9.41 8.98
C ASN A 10 -5.67 10.32 7.97
N LEU A 11 -6.95 10.07 7.71
CA LEU A 11 -7.74 10.91 6.81
C LEU A 11 -7.89 12.32 7.40
N ASP A 12 -8.22 12.44 8.69
CA ASP A 12 -8.33 13.72 9.40
C ASP A 12 -6.99 14.50 9.37
N ALA A 13 -5.86 13.79 9.49
CA ALA A 13 -4.53 14.41 9.41
C ALA A 13 -4.22 14.95 8.02
N LEU A 14 -4.61 14.24 6.96
CA LEU A 14 -4.47 14.71 5.58
C LEU A 14 -5.33 15.96 5.33
N GLU A 15 -6.60 15.94 5.73
CA GLU A 15 -7.49 17.10 5.63
C GLU A 15 -6.95 18.30 6.42
N ALA A 16 -6.45 18.08 7.63
CA ALA A 16 -5.82 19.14 8.45
C ALA A 16 -4.54 19.72 7.82
N ALA A 17 -3.84 18.94 7.02
CA ALA A 17 -2.68 19.39 6.23
C ALA A 17 -3.08 20.10 4.92
N GLY A 18 -4.37 20.29 4.65
CA GLY A 18 -4.89 20.97 3.45
C GLY A 18 -5.09 20.08 2.24
N VAL A 19 -5.05 18.75 2.42
CA VAL A 19 -5.32 17.79 1.34
C VAL A 19 -6.82 17.67 1.12
N GLU A 20 -7.27 17.82 -0.12
CA GLU A 20 -8.63 17.49 -0.55
C GLU A 20 -8.69 15.99 -0.86
N LEU A 21 -9.53 15.27 -0.11
CA LEU A 21 -9.71 13.83 -0.31
C LEU A 21 -10.78 13.57 -1.38
N VAL A 22 -10.38 12.97 -2.49
CA VAL A 22 -11.28 12.60 -3.60
C VAL A 22 -11.46 11.07 -3.61
N PRO A 23 -12.57 10.54 -3.06
CA PRO A 23 -12.79 9.11 -3.01
C PRO A 23 -13.13 8.53 -4.40
N PHE A 24 -12.62 7.31 -4.66
CA PHE A 24 -12.97 6.54 -5.85
C PHE A 24 -13.09 5.05 -5.51
N SER A 25 -13.66 4.27 -6.41
CA SER A 25 -13.90 2.84 -6.21
C SER A 25 -13.31 2.01 -7.36
N PRO A 26 -12.23 1.27 -7.16
CA PRO A 26 -11.71 0.37 -8.19
C PRO A 26 -12.68 -0.73 -8.64
N LEU A 27 -13.78 -0.92 -7.92
CA LEU A 27 -14.82 -1.88 -8.27
C LEU A 27 -15.94 -1.29 -9.17
N GLU A 28 -16.15 0.03 -9.09
CA GLU A 28 -17.33 0.68 -9.71
C GLU A 28 -16.92 1.74 -10.75
N ASP A 29 -15.81 2.46 -10.52
CA ASP A 29 -15.35 3.51 -11.41
C ASP A 29 -14.46 2.93 -12.52
N GLY A 30 -14.52 3.52 -13.71
CA GLY A 30 -13.73 3.06 -14.87
C GLY A 30 -12.32 3.64 -14.93
N GLU A 31 -12.05 4.74 -14.24
CA GLU A 31 -10.75 5.44 -14.24
C GLU A 31 -10.56 6.24 -12.95
N LEU A 32 -9.32 6.65 -12.69
CA LEU A 32 -9.02 7.58 -11.60
C LEU A 32 -9.67 8.94 -11.83
N PRO A 33 -10.06 9.67 -10.76
CA PRO A 33 -10.43 11.07 -10.87
C PRO A 33 -9.31 11.89 -11.52
N LYS A 34 -9.67 12.98 -12.20
CA LYS A 34 -8.71 13.87 -12.86
C LYS A 34 -8.07 14.84 -11.86
N GLY A 35 -6.85 15.27 -12.15
CA GLY A 35 -6.16 16.32 -11.38
C GLY A 35 -5.72 15.88 -9.99
N LEU A 36 -5.39 14.61 -9.82
CA LEU A 36 -4.84 14.10 -8.56
C LEU A 36 -3.36 14.48 -8.43
N ASP A 37 -2.98 14.93 -7.24
CA ASP A 37 -1.58 15.18 -6.86
C ASP A 37 -0.94 13.96 -6.17
N GLY A 38 -1.75 12.98 -5.76
CA GLY A 38 -1.28 11.75 -5.15
C GLY A 38 -2.36 10.69 -4.99
N LEU A 39 -1.96 9.48 -4.66
CA LEU A 39 -2.84 8.32 -4.51
C LEU A 39 -2.60 7.62 -3.16
N TYR A 40 -3.66 7.45 -2.37
CA TYR A 40 -3.63 6.64 -1.16
C TYR A 40 -4.54 5.42 -1.31
N LEU A 41 -3.95 4.23 -1.32
CA LEU A 41 -4.66 2.96 -1.36
C LEU A 41 -4.54 2.27 0.00
N GLY A 42 -5.60 2.30 0.78
CA GLY A 42 -5.63 1.70 2.11
C GLY A 42 -5.76 0.18 2.11
N GLY A 43 -5.83 -0.36 3.30
CA GLY A 43 -6.05 -1.78 3.52
C GLY A 43 -7.45 -2.26 3.15
N GLY A 44 -7.61 -3.56 3.16
CA GLY A 44 -8.88 -4.21 2.84
C GLY A 44 -8.68 -5.66 2.42
N PHE A 45 -9.65 -6.18 1.68
CA PHE A 45 -9.71 -7.58 1.27
C PHE A 45 -9.83 -7.70 -0.26
N PRO A 46 -8.81 -7.27 -1.04
CA PRO A 46 -8.88 -7.34 -2.50
C PRO A 46 -8.98 -8.77 -3.02
N GLU A 47 -8.46 -9.76 -2.30
CA GLU A 47 -8.55 -11.18 -2.65
C GLU A 47 -10.00 -11.67 -2.76
N VAL A 48 -10.91 -11.13 -1.95
CA VAL A 48 -12.35 -11.45 -2.00
C VAL A 48 -12.98 -10.90 -3.28
N PHE A 49 -12.47 -9.79 -3.79
CA PHE A 49 -12.98 -9.08 -4.96
C PHE A 49 -12.09 -9.24 -6.19
N LYS A 50 -11.08 -10.12 -6.15
CA LYS A 50 -10.02 -10.17 -7.17
C LYS A 50 -10.54 -10.35 -8.59
N VAL A 51 -11.58 -11.14 -8.80
CA VAL A 51 -12.19 -11.34 -10.14
C VAL A 51 -12.79 -10.03 -10.68
N ARG A 52 -13.50 -9.27 -9.83
CA ARG A 52 -14.08 -7.98 -10.24
C ARG A 52 -13.01 -6.91 -10.45
N LEU A 53 -12.01 -6.85 -9.56
CA LEU A 53 -10.87 -5.93 -9.69
C LEU A 53 -10.08 -6.21 -10.96
N SER A 54 -9.84 -7.49 -11.26
CA SER A 54 -9.16 -7.93 -12.49
C SER A 54 -9.94 -7.56 -13.74
N ALA A 55 -11.26 -7.75 -13.72
CA ALA A 55 -12.14 -7.44 -14.84
C ALA A 55 -12.23 -5.93 -15.17
N ASN A 56 -11.94 -5.05 -14.20
CA ASN A 56 -11.92 -3.62 -14.41
C ASN A 56 -10.57 -3.16 -15.03
N ILE A 57 -10.37 -3.55 -16.29
CA ILE A 57 -9.12 -3.31 -17.03
C ILE A 57 -8.83 -1.80 -17.15
N SER A 58 -9.85 -0.98 -17.42
CA SER A 58 -9.68 0.47 -17.60
C SER A 58 -9.18 1.14 -16.33
N MET A 59 -9.73 0.82 -15.16
CA MET A 59 -9.24 1.33 -13.88
C MET A 59 -7.80 0.87 -13.59
N ARG A 60 -7.48 -0.41 -13.81
CA ARG A 60 -6.11 -0.92 -13.62
C ARG A 60 -5.10 -0.20 -14.51
N GLN A 61 -5.45 0.03 -15.77
CA GLN A 61 -4.61 0.78 -16.71
C GLN A 61 -4.48 2.25 -16.30
N SER A 62 -5.58 2.90 -15.86
CA SER A 62 -5.56 4.28 -15.37
C SER A 62 -4.60 4.45 -14.19
N ILE A 63 -4.69 3.56 -13.18
CA ILE A 63 -3.78 3.56 -12.04
C ILE A 63 -2.34 3.33 -12.51
N ARG A 64 -2.10 2.30 -13.30
CA ARG A 64 -0.75 1.97 -13.78
C ARG A 64 -0.11 3.13 -14.53
N THR A 65 -0.83 3.73 -15.47
CA THR A 65 -0.34 4.88 -16.27
C THR A 65 -0.03 6.07 -15.36
N ALA A 66 -0.87 6.38 -14.39
CA ALA A 66 -0.65 7.48 -13.45
C ALA A 66 0.64 7.26 -12.63
N LEU A 67 0.85 6.05 -12.10
CA LEU A 67 2.05 5.70 -11.33
C LEU A 67 3.31 5.67 -12.20
N GLU A 68 3.23 5.16 -13.42
CA GLU A 68 4.34 5.19 -14.39
C GLU A 68 4.69 6.62 -14.81
N SER A 69 3.73 7.54 -14.79
CA SER A 69 3.92 8.97 -15.03
C SER A 69 4.45 9.74 -13.82
N GLY A 70 4.68 9.05 -12.69
CA GLY A 70 5.30 9.62 -11.50
C GLY A 70 4.33 10.16 -10.46
N LEU A 71 3.02 9.85 -10.55
CA LEU A 71 2.07 10.21 -9.49
C LEU A 71 2.53 9.59 -8.16
N PRO A 72 2.73 10.39 -7.09
CA PRO A 72 3.06 9.87 -5.77
C PRO A 72 1.99 8.90 -5.27
N CYS A 73 2.42 7.78 -4.69
CA CYS A 73 1.48 6.79 -4.17
C CYS A 73 1.97 6.17 -2.87
N TYR A 74 1.04 6.05 -1.94
CA TYR A 74 1.20 5.23 -0.76
C TYR A 74 0.14 4.14 -0.72
N ALA A 75 0.57 2.88 -0.56
CA ALA A 75 -0.35 1.75 -0.57
C ALA A 75 -0.10 0.81 0.61
N GLU A 76 -1.14 0.53 1.38
CA GLU A 76 -1.10 -0.33 2.56
C GLU A 76 -1.82 -1.65 2.33
N CYS A 77 -1.19 -2.76 2.73
CA CYS A 77 -1.80 -4.08 2.83
C CYS A 77 -2.58 -4.48 1.56
N GLY A 78 -3.91 -4.43 1.58
CA GLY A 78 -4.75 -4.71 0.40
C GLY A 78 -4.46 -3.79 -0.79
N GLY A 79 -4.15 -2.51 -0.53
CA GLY A 79 -3.76 -1.56 -1.58
C GLY A 79 -2.47 -1.98 -2.28
N MET A 80 -1.44 -2.41 -1.52
CA MET A 80 -0.22 -2.96 -2.08
C MET A 80 -0.50 -4.23 -2.90
N MET A 81 -1.32 -5.14 -2.39
CA MET A 81 -1.69 -6.36 -3.11
C MET A 81 -2.36 -6.05 -4.46
N TYR A 82 -3.19 -5.02 -4.52
CA TYR A 82 -3.83 -4.59 -5.76
C TYR A 82 -2.84 -3.97 -6.76
N LEU A 83 -1.79 -3.28 -6.29
CA LEU A 83 -0.73 -2.75 -7.15
C LEU A 83 0.24 -3.83 -7.66
N SER A 84 0.25 -5.02 -7.08
CA SER A 84 1.08 -6.16 -7.47
C SER A 84 0.68 -6.71 -8.85
N GLU A 85 1.46 -7.63 -9.41
CA GLU A 85 1.16 -8.27 -10.70
C GLU A 85 -0.10 -9.14 -10.61
N SER A 86 -0.25 -9.88 -9.50
CA SER A 86 -1.40 -10.76 -9.30
C SER A 86 -1.67 -11.08 -7.82
N ILE A 87 -2.92 -11.51 -7.56
CA ILE A 87 -3.34 -12.18 -6.32
C ILE A 87 -3.84 -13.57 -6.69
N ASP A 88 -3.18 -14.65 -6.20
CA ASP A 88 -3.47 -16.05 -6.56
C ASP A 88 -3.61 -16.25 -8.07
N SER A 89 -2.66 -15.76 -8.83
CA SER A 89 -2.65 -15.79 -10.30
C SER A 89 -3.76 -14.97 -11.00
N THR A 90 -4.59 -14.25 -10.27
CA THR A 90 -5.57 -13.29 -10.82
C THR A 90 -4.87 -11.95 -11.02
N GLU A 91 -4.83 -11.48 -12.28
CA GLU A 91 -4.12 -10.26 -12.68
C GLU A 91 -4.65 -9.02 -11.94
N MET A 92 -3.71 -8.19 -11.44
CA MET A 92 -3.99 -6.92 -10.76
C MET A 92 -3.42 -5.74 -11.56
N VAL A 93 -3.11 -4.61 -10.93
CA VAL A 93 -2.57 -3.42 -11.63
C VAL A 93 -1.24 -3.71 -12.31
N GLY A 94 -0.40 -4.57 -11.74
CA GLY A 94 0.88 -4.97 -12.32
C GLY A 94 1.93 -3.86 -12.30
N PHE A 95 1.81 -2.91 -11.39
CA PHE A 95 2.81 -1.86 -11.23
C PHE A 95 3.99 -2.32 -10.39
N LEU A 96 3.74 -2.96 -9.24
CA LEU A 96 4.80 -3.50 -8.39
C LEU A 96 5.28 -4.86 -8.94
N PRO A 97 6.61 -5.11 -9.02
CA PRO A 97 7.17 -6.35 -9.53
C PRO A 97 7.13 -7.47 -8.47
N GLN A 98 5.94 -7.85 -8.08
CA GLN A 98 5.69 -8.93 -7.13
C GLN A 98 4.34 -9.61 -7.38
N VAL A 99 4.23 -10.84 -6.93
CA VAL A 99 2.97 -11.60 -6.89
C VAL A 99 2.54 -11.82 -5.43
N CYS A 100 1.25 -11.81 -5.18
CA CYS A 100 0.67 -12.11 -3.88
C CYS A 100 0.00 -13.49 -3.92
N ARG A 101 0.22 -14.30 -2.88
CA ARG A 101 -0.44 -15.59 -2.68
C ARG A 101 -1.13 -15.59 -1.33
N MET A 102 -2.41 -15.91 -1.33
CA MET A 102 -3.14 -16.12 -0.09
C MET A 102 -2.71 -17.43 0.54
N THR A 103 -2.61 -17.45 1.86
CA THR A 103 -2.22 -18.62 2.63
C THR A 103 -3.22 -18.92 3.72
N ASP A 104 -3.35 -20.20 4.09
CA ASP A 104 -4.23 -20.64 5.18
C ASP A 104 -3.75 -20.16 6.55
N ARG A 105 -2.46 -19.82 6.65
CA ARG A 105 -1.83 -19.36 7.90
C ARG A 105 -1.66 -17.85 7.88
N LEU A 106 -1.86 -17.25 9.04
CA LEU A 106 -1.52 -15.86 9.27
C LEU A 106 0.00 -15.65 9.10
N GLN A 107 0.39 -14.82 8.15
CA GLN A 107 1.81 -14.57 7.83
C GLN A 107 2.43 -13.61 8.85
N ARG A 108 1.72 -12.53 9.15
CA ARG A 108 2.14 -11.52 10.12
C ARG A 108 0.96 -11.05 10.95
N PHE A 109 1.23 -10.78 12.24
CA PHE A 109 0.21 -10.28 13.16
C PHE A 109 0.81 -9.46 14.28
N GLY A 110 0.22 -8.29 14.53
CA GLY A 110 0.43 -7.45 15.70
C GLY A 110 1.40 -6.29 15.46
N TYR A 111 1.88 -5.72 16.54
CA TYR A 111 2.71 -4.52 16.49
C TYR A 111 4.10 -4.80 15.95
N VAL A 112 4.57 -3.86 15.13
CA VAL A 112 5.89 -3.84 14.53
C VAL A 112 6.52 -2.46 14.70
N LEU A 113 7.83 -2.40 14.56
CA LEU A 113 8.60 -1.17 14.45
C LEU A 113 9.09 -1.06 13.00
N VAL A 114 8.75 0.04 12.37
CA VAL A 114 9.13 0.36 10.99
C VAL A 114 10.31 1.32 11.03
N ALA A 115 11.49 0.87 10.67
CA ALA A 115 12.66 1.71 10.51
C ALA A 115 12.72 2.23 9.08
N ASP A 116 12.61 3.54 8.91
CA ASP A 116 12.75 4.23 7.63
C ASP A 116 14.23 4.30 7.26
N LEU A 117 14.62 3.64 6.19
CA LEU A 117 16.02 3.53 5.75
C LEU A 117 16.58 4.85 5.20
N LYS A 118 15.72 5.78 4.79
CA LYS A 118 16.13 7.11 4.29
C LYS A 118 16.41 8.09 5.43
N THR A 119 15.61 8.04 6.49
CA THR A 119 15.70 9.00 7.61
C THR A 119 16.36 8.44 8.86
N GLY A 120 16.46 7.10 8.97
CA GLY A 120 16.92 6.39 10.17
C GLY A 120 15.93 6.42 11.34
N ARG A 121 14.74 6.97 11.16
CA ARG A 121 13.70 7.06 12.19
C ARG A 121 12.94 5.76 12.28
N THR A 122 12.46 5.45 13.49
CA THR A 122 11.67 4.23 13.75
C THR A 122 10.28 4.60 14.25
N TYR A 123 9.30 3.88 13.75
CA TYR A 123 7.90 4.17 13.92
C TYR A 123 7.10 2.94 14.35
N PRO A 124 6.14 3.07 15.29
CA PRO A 124 5.22 2.00 15.59
C PRO A 124 4.19 1.84 14.47
N ALA A 125 3.93 0.60 14.10
CA ALA A 125 2.91 0.24 13.13
C ALA A 125 2.25 -1.09 13.50
N HIS A 126 1.33 -1.55 12.69
CA HIS A 126 0.65 -2.81 12.85
C HIS A 126 0.62 -3.56 11.53
N GLU A 127 0.81 -4.88 11.58
CA GLU A 127 0.59 -5.77 10.44
C GLU A 127 -0.44 -6.84 10.79
N PHE A 128 -1.31 -7.14 9.84
CA PHE A 128 -2.26 -8.25 9.91
C PHE A 128 -2.56 -8.73 8.49
N HIS A 129 -1.97 -9.85 8.07
CA HIS A 129 -2.24 -10.39 6.74
C HIS A 129 -1.98 -11.89 6.63
N HIS A 130 -2.75 -12.54 5.78
CA HIS A 130 -2.58 -13.92 5.34
C HIS A 130 -1.81 -14.04 4.02
N ALA A 131 -1.59 -12.93 3.32
CA ALA A 131 -0.88 -12.95 2.05
C ALA A 131 0.63 -13.08 2.25
N ALA A 132 1.26 -13.92 1.45
CA ALA A 132 2.69 -13.95 1.22
C ALA A 132 2.98 -13.24 -0.11
N THR A 133 4.14 -12.56 -0.20
CA THR A 133 4.60 -11.92 -1.44
C THR A 133 5.88 -12.55 -1.93
N GLU A 134 6.01 -12.64 -3.24
CA GLU A 134 7.22 -13.09 -3.92
C GLU A 134 7.60 -12.03 -4.96
N ALA A 135 8.81 -11.49 -4.83
CA ALA A 135 9.31 -10.49 -5.79
C ALA A 135 9.59 -11.14 -7.14
N ALA A 136 9.16 -10.48 -8.23
CA ALA A 136 9.37 -10.93 -9.60
C ALA A 136 10.66 -10.34 -10.23
N GLY A 137 11.60 -9.84 -9.40
CA GLY A 137 12.85 -9.21 -9.83
C GLY A 137 13.55 -8.50 -8.69
N GLU A 138 14.47 -7.58 -9.01
CA GLU A 138 15.08 -6.71 -8.01
C GLU A 138 14.03 -5.81 -7.37
N ALA A 139 13.93 -5.84 -6.05
CA ALA A 139 13.02 -5.03 -5.28
C ALA A 139 13.80 -4.09 -4.36
N ALA A 140 13.47 -2.81 -4.40
CA ALA A 140 13.95 -1.81 -3.45
C ALA A 140 12.93 -1.66 -2.32
N TYR A 141 13.41 -1.40 -1.11
CA TYR A 141 12.57 -1.24 0.06
C TYR A 141 12.95 0.02 0.82
N ASP A 142 11.95 0.75 1.27
CA ASP A 142 12.12 1.97 2.07
C ASP A 142 12.25 1.68 3.57
N PHE A 143 11.83 0.49 4.02
CA PHE A 143 11.74 0.15 5.43
C PHE A 143 12.44 -1.18 5.77
N GLU A 144 12.97 -1.23 6.99
CA GLU A 144 13.19 -2.47 7.72
C GLU A 144 12.09 -2.60 8.79
N ILE A 145 11.37 -3.70 8.76
CA ILE A 145 10.30 -3.98 9.73
C ILE A 145 10.84 -4.92 10.80
N ARG A 146 10.55 -4.61 12.07
CA ARG A 146 10.94 -5.44 13.22
C ARG A 146 9.72 -5.80 14.04
N LYS A 147 9.64 -7.07 14.48
CA LYS A 147 8.58 -7.49 15.40
C LYS A 147 8.77 -6.80 16.75
N ALA A 148 7.77 -6.04 17.23
CA ALA A 148 7.90 -5.28 18.47
C ALA A 148 8.17 -6.17 19.70
N SER A 149 7.57 -7.37 19.77
CA SER A 149 7.76 -8.34 20.87
C SER A 149 9.00 -9.20 20.74
N ARG A 150 9.66 -9.23 19.56
CA ARG A 150 10.86 -10.01 19.25
C ARG A 150 11.70 -9.25 18.21
N PRO A 151 12.47 -8.24 18.64
CA PRO A 151 13.19 -7.34 17.72
C PRO A 151 14.25 -8.01 16.85
N GLU A 152 14.69 -9.22 17.22
CA GLU A 152 15.58 -10.06 16.41
C GLU A 152 14.92 -10.56 15.11
N LEU A 153 13.60 -10.58 15.05
CA LEU A 153 12.87 -10.92 13.83
C LEU A 153 12.63 -9.66 13.01
N CYS A 154 13.33 -9.57 11.88
CA CYS A 154 13.20 -8.46 10.94
C CYS A 154 12.99 -8.94 9.51
N TRP A 155 12.42 -8.08 8.68
CA TRP A 155 12.19 -8.30 7.26
C TRP A 155 12.10 -6.96 6.50
N PRO A 156 12.37 -6.95 5.18
CA PRO A 156 12.18 -5.77 4.37
C PRO A 156 10.70 -5.43 4.23
N GLY A 157 10.38 -4.14 4.15
CA GLY A 157 9.03 -3.63 3.92
C GLY A 157 9.01 -2.30 3.20
N GLY A 158 7.81 -1.86 2.80
CA GLY A 158 7.71 -0.65 2.00
C GLY A 158 8.41 -0.79 0.66
N MET A 159 7.96 -1.75 -0.18
CA MET A 159 8.49 -1.89 -1.55
C MET A 159 8.40 -0.55 -2.27
N HIS A 160 9.51 -0.13 -2.85
CA HIS A 160 9.67 1.15 -3.53
C HIS A 160 9.78 0.97 -5.04
N LYS A 161 8.96 1.70 -5.79
CA LYS A 161 9.10 1.82 -7.26
C LYS A 161 8.63 3.19 -7.73
N GLY A 162 9.49 3.93 -8.41
CA GLY A 162 9.20 5.31 -8.82
C GLY A 162 8.88 6.19 -7.59
N ASN A 163 7.73 6.83 -7.58
CA ASN A 163 7.24 7.63 -6.46
C ASN A 163 6.24 6.85 -5.58
N THR A 164 6.25 5.53 -5.65
CA THR A 164 5.35 4.68 -4.87
C THR A 164 6.09 3.98 -3.74
N THR A 165 5.53 4.03 -2.53
CA THR A 165 5.91 3.16 -1.42
C THR A 165 4.70 2.31 -1.02
N ALA A 166 4.88 0.99 -0.96
CA ALA A 166 3.80 0.06 -0.67
C ALA A 166 4.24 -1.08 0.25
N GLY A 167 3.43 -1.41 1.26
CA GLY A 167 3.79 -2.45 2.23
C GLY A 167 2.60 -2.98 3.02
N PHE A 168 2.84 -3.99 3.86
CA PHE A 168 1.81 -4.54 4.74
C PHE A 168 1.61 -3.73 6.03
N ALA A 169 2.63 -2.98 6.45
CA ALA A 169 2.56 -2.20 7.67
C ALA A 169 1.58 -1.04 7.53
N HIS A 170 0.65 -0.93 8.47
CA HIS A 170 -0.28 0.18 8.58
C HIS A 170 0.34 1.27 9.44
N LEU A 171 0.68 2.40 8.81
CA LEU A 171 1.28 3.56 9.48
C LEU A 171 0.20 4.49 10.01
N HIS A 172 0.47 5.06 11.20
CA HIS A 172 -0.38 6.09 11.78
C HIS A 172 0.24 7.47 11.52
N PHE A 173 -0.34 8.27 10.63
CA PHE A 173 0.27 9.51 10.11
C PHE A 173 0.55 10.55 11.17
N LEU A 174 -0.26 10.64 12.23
CA LEU A 174 0.01 11.54 13.35
C LEU A 174 1.32 11.20 14.10
N SER A 175 1.77 9.96 14.03
CA SER A 175 3.08 9.58 14.58
C SER A 175 4.23 9.96 13.63
N HIS A 176 3.90 10.40 12.41
CA HIS A 176 4.87 10.61 11.30
C HIS A 176 4.49 11.79 10.42
N PRO A 177 4.37 13.01 10.93
CA PRO A 177 4.00 14.18 10.13
C PRO A 177 4.96 14.39 8.94
N GLU A 178 6.25 14.09 9.10
CA GLU A 178 7.24 14.22 8.02
C GLU A 178 7.05 13.17 6.92
N TRP A 179 6.56 11.99 7.26
CA TRP A 179 6.21 10.96 6.26
C TRP A 179 5.09 11.46 5.37
N MET A 180 4.05 12.00 5.96
CA MET A 180 2.92 12.60 5.26
C MET A 180 3.36 13.73 4.33
N GLU A 181 4.22 14.65 4.81
CA GLU A 181 4.78 15.72 3.99
C GLU A 181 5.62 15.21 2.82
N ARG A 182 6.36 14.12 3.02
CA ARG A 182 7.21 13.52 1.98
C ARG A 182 6.42 12.81 0.89
N LEU A 183 5.25 12.26 1.24
CA LEU A 183 4.39 11.57 0.28
C LEU A 183 3.77 12.49 -0.76
N TRP A 184 3.51 13.75 -0.38
CA TRP A 184 2.71 14.67 -1.19
C TRP A 184 3.50 15.91 -1.69
N ARG A 185 4.81 15.90 -1.55
CA ARG A 185 5.72 16.88 -2.16
C ARG A 185 6.41 16.26 -3.35
#